data_5000b3a5ac5e3d61debfaeacfb8041ec
#
_entry.id   5000b3a5ac5e3d61debfaeacfb8041ec
#
_cell.length_a   1.000
_cell.length_b   1.000
_cell.length_c   1.000
_cell.angle_alpha   90.00
_cell.angle_beta   90.00
_cell.angle_gamma   90.00
#
_symmetry.space_group_name_H-M   'P 1'
#
loop_
_entity.id
_entity.type
_entity.pdbx_description
1 polymer ?
#
loop_
_entity_poly.entity_id
_entity_poly.type
_entity_poly.pdbx_seq_one_letter_code
_entity_poly.pdbx_strand_id
1 'polypeptide(L)'
;FGIETYFLSQHASNKQSAQTALRENEGITPLFPQQQNPVDFILNQMSHNASHRQSQELAIHFQNILKNKLNKRGRGVLQAPFVVLLEAEMPAVLVEVGFLSNRKECSEIAERSYQKQIAQALSTAILSYLPQFKKNLKKAKLRWPRE
;
A
#
# COMPACT_ATOMS: atom_id res chain seq x y z
N PHE A 1 -16.34 0.22 7.33
CA PHE A 1 -15.53 0.92 8.34
C PHE A 1 -14.33 0.07 8.77
N GLY A 2 -13.26 0.72 9.25
CA GLY A 2 -12.03 0.09 9.70
C GLY A 2 -10.82 0.47 8.85
N ILE A 3 -9.71 -0.28 8.99
CA ILE A 3 -8.43 -0.02 8.31
C ILE A 3 -8.17 -1.10 7.30
N GLU A 4 -7.80 -0.71 6.08
CA GLU A 4 -7.31 -1.60 5.02
C GLU A 4 -5.91 -1.18 4.60
N THR A 5 -5.06 -2.16 4.28
CA THR A 5 -3.74 -1.89 3.72
C THR A 5 -3.61 -2.65 2.41
N TYR A 6 -3.21 -1.93 1.37
CA TYR A 6 -3.08 -2.45 0.03
C TYR A 6 -1.62 -2.48 -0.43
N PHE A 7 -1.30 -3.44 -1.25
CA PHE A 7 -0.08 -3.48 -2.05
C PHE A 7 -0.40 -3.73 -3.52
N LEU A 8 0.51 -3.37 -4.39
CA LEU A 8 0.32 -3.47 -5.84
C LEU A 8 0.22 -4.93 -6.28
N SER A 9 -0.78 -5.26 -7.10
CA SER A 9 -0.92 -6.54 -7.79
C SER A 9 -1.76 -6.37 -9.06
N GLN A 10 -1.52 -7.23 -10.04
CA GLN A 10 -2.32 -7.31 -11.27
C GLN A 10 -3.79 -7.65 -11.00
N HIS A 11 -4.02 -8.50 -10.00
CA HIS A 11 -5.35 -8.98 -9.65
C HIS A 11 -5.78 -8.41 -8.31
N ALA A 12 -7.00 -7.91 -8.29
CA ALA A 12 -7.62 -7.47 -7.04
C ALA A 12 -8.01 -8.67 -6.17
N SER A 13 -7.85 -8.55 -4.85
CA SER A 13 -8.23 -9.58 -3.87
C SER A 13 -9.71 -9.94 -3.92
N ASN A 14 -10.55 -8.95 -4.23
CA ASN A 14 -12.00 -9.08 -4.31
C ASN A 14 -12.61 -7.91 -5.09
N LYS A 15 -13.93 -7.99 -5.32
CA LYS A 15 -14.69 -6.95 -6.05
C LYS A 15 -14.56 -5.56 -5.42
N GLN A 16 -14.51 -5.47 -4.09
CA GLN A 16 -14.40 -4.20 -3.37
C GLN A 16 -13.01 -3.57 -3.60
N SER A 17 -11.92 -4.33 -3.49
CA SER A 17 -10.57 -3.83 -3.74
C SER A 17 -10.38 -3.39 -5.20
N ALA A 18 -11.02 -4.07 -6.16
CA ALA A 18 -11.04 -3.64 -7.55
C ALA A 18 -11.75 -2.27 -7.71
N GLN A 19 -12.89 -2.08 -7.05
CA GLN A 19 -13.60 -0.81 -7.08
C GLN A 19 -12.82 0.32 -6.41
N THR A 20 -12.12 0.05 -5.31
CA THR A 20 -11.25 1.03 -4.67
C THR A 20 -10.13 1.45 -5.61
N ALA A 21 -9.44 0.51 -6.25
CA ALA A 21 -8.39 0.83 -7.22
C ALA A 21 -8.91 1.63 -8.41
N LEU A 22 -10.10 1.34 -8.92
CA LEU A 22 -10.71 2.13 -9.99
C LEU A 22 -10.92 3.59 -9.57
N ARG A 23 -11.40 3.85 -8.35
CA ARG A 23 -11.61 5.20 -7.83
C ARG A 23 -10.31 5.95 -7.63
N GLU A 24 -9.32 5.31 -7.01
CA GLU A 24 -8.01 5.92 -6.75
C GLU A 24 -7.21 6.17 -8.04
N ASN A 25 -7.46 5.39 -9.08
CA ASN A 25 -6.85 5.58 -10.40
C ASN A 25 -7.61 6.61 -11.24
N GLU A 26 -8.80 7.07 -10.82
CA GLU A 26 -9.60 8.04 -11.54
C GLU A 26 -8.90 9.40 -11.59
N GLY A 27 -8.80 9.99 -12.77
CA GLY A 27 -8.13 11.27 -12.98
C GLY A 27 -6.60 11.18 -13.09
N ILE A 28 -6.00 10.02 -12.88
CA ILE A 28 -4.59 9.80 -13.23
C ILE A 28 -4.55 9.59 -14.74
N THR A 29 -4.17 10.63 -15.49
CA THR A 29 -3.84 10.47 -16.91
C THR A 29 -2.55 9.64 -16.96
N PRO A 30 -2.58 8.41 -17.49
CA PRO A 30 -1.36 7.64 -17.60
C PRO A 30 -0.37 8.41 -18.47
N LEU A 31 0.84 8.64 -18.00
CA LEU A 31 1.98 9.12 -18.80
C LEU A 31 2.44 8.04 -19.80
N PHE A 32 1.50 7.19 -20.24
CA PHE A 32 1.77 6.02 -21.08
C PHE A 32 1.64 6.38 -22.55
N PRO A 33 2.51 5.84 -23.42
CA PRO A 33 2.33 5.92 -24.86
C PRO A 33 0.96 5.38 -25.24
N GLN A 34 0.21 6.12 -26.07
CA GLN A 34 -1.20 5.83 -26.44
C GLN A 34 -1.46 4.48 -27.12
N GLN A 35 -0.46 3.60 -27.25
CA GLN A 35 -0.57 2.32 -27.96
C GLN A 35 -0.55 1.07 -27.07
N GLN A 36 -0.40 1.20 -25.76
CA GLN A 36 -0.48 0.06 -24.85
C GLN A 36 -1.67 0.23 -23.92
N ASN A 37 -2.47 -0.85 -23.83
CA ASN A 37 -3.50 -0.94 -22.80
C ASN A 37 -2.83 -0.66 -21.44
N PRO A 38 -3.35 0.26 -20.61
CA PRO A 38 -2.78 0.56 -19.29
C PRO A 38 -2.55 -0.70 -18.45
N VAL A 39 -3.40 -1.72 -18.63
CA VAL A 39 -3.28 -3.02 -17.97
C VAL A 39 -2.02 -3.76 -18.43
N ASP A 40 -1.73 -3.79 -19.75
CA ASP A 40 -0.56 -4.50 -20.29
C ASP A 40 0.75 -3.83 -19.86
N PHE A 41 0.76 -2.50 -19.72
CA PHE A 41 1.90 -1.77 -19.16
C PHE A 41 2.12 -2.12 -17.68
N ILE A 42 1.06 -2.13 -16.87
CA ILE A 42 1.09 -2.58 -15.48
C ILE A 42 1.62 -4.03 -15.40
N LEU A 43 1.16 -4.91 -16.27
CA LEU A 43 1.57 -6.30 -16.33
C LEU A 43 3.07 -6.46 -16.62
N ASN A 44 3.60 -5.69 -17.56
CA ASN A 44 5.02 -5.71 -17.92
C ASN A 44 5.91 -5.16 -16.81
N GLN A 45 5.51 -4.07 -16.14
CA GLN A 45 6.25 -3.49 -15.02
C GLN A 45 6.26 -4.42 -13.79
N MET A 46 5.18 -5.14 -13.53
CA MET A 46 5.09 -6.03 -12.37
C MET A 46 5.92 -7.30 -12.51
N SER A 47 6.13 -7.80 -13.71
CA SER A 47 7.00 -8.97 -13.94
C SER A 47 8.46 -8.71 -13.55
N HIS A 48 8.86 -7.44 -13.45
CA HIS A 48 10.19 -7.01 -13.05
C HIS A 48 10.29 -6.58 -11.57
N ASN A 49 9.18 -6.61 -10.81
CA ASN A 49 9.16 -5.98 -9.50
C ASN A 49 9.59 -6.95 -8.38
N ALA A 50 10.90 -6.99 -8.09
CA ALA A 50 11.46 -7.71 -6.93
C ALA A 50 10.90 -7.22 -5.58
N SER A 51 10.17 -6.10 -5.55
CA SER A 51 9.61 -5.49 -4.35
C SER A 51 8.21 -6.01 -3.96
N HIS A 52 7.51 -6.76 -4.82
CA HIS A 52 6.14 -7.23 -4.57
C HIS A 52 6.01 -8.00 -3.24
N ARG A 53 6.88 -8.99 -3.03
CA ARG A 53 6.89 -9.76 -1.77
C ARG A 53 7.18 -8.88 -0.56
N GLN A 54 8.11 -7.93 -0.69
CA GLN A 54 8.47 -7.03 0.39
C GLN A 54 7.33 -6.03 0.66
N SER A 55 6.60 -5.60 -0.36
CA SER A 55 5.39 -4.77 -0.22
C SER A 55 4.28 -5.52 0.52
N GLN A 56 4.09 -6.80 0.24
CA GLN A 56 3.14 -7.65 0.99
C GLN A 56 3.54 -7.77 2.47
N GLU A 57 4.82 -8.03 2.76
CA GLU A 57 5.33 -8.10 4.14
C GLU A 57 5.14 -6.75 4.87
N LEU A 58 5.42 -5.64 4.18
CA LEU A 58 5.20 -4.28 4.68
C LEU A 58 3.70 -4.03 4.96
N ALA A 59 2.81 -4.42 4.05
CA ALA A 59 1.36 -4.26 4.22
C ALA A 59 0.84 -5.02 5.45
N ILE A 60 1.29 -6.26 5.66
CA ILE A 60 0.94 -7.06 6.85
C ILE A 60 1.43 -6.36 8.13
N HIS A 61 2.66 -5.85 8.10
CA HIS A 61 3.24 -5.13 9.22
C HIS A 61 2.45 -3.86 9.57
N PHE A 62 2.13 -3.03 8.58
CA PHE A 62 1.33 -1.81 8.74
C PHE A 62 -0.06 -2.14 9.28
N GLN A 63 -0.77 -3.08 8.66
CA GLN A 63 -2.11 -3.49 9.06
C GLN A 63 -2.17 -3.89 10.53
N ASN A 64 -1.17 -4.66 11.00
CA ASN A 64 -1.12 -5.12 12.40
C ASN A 64 -0.87 -3.98 13.38
N ILE A 65 0.05 -3.07 13.07
CA ILE A 65 0.35 -1.93 13.95
C ILE A 65 -0.81 -0.94 14.00
N LEU A 66 -1.35 -0.58 12.85
CA LEU A 66 -2.42 0.41 12.76
C LEU A 66 -3.69 -0.04 13.46
N LYS A 67 -4.16 -1.28 13.20
CA LYS A 67 -5.35 -1.80 13.89
C LYS A 67 -5.20 -1.80 15.41
N ASN A 68 -4.00 -2.14 15.91
CA ASN A 68 -3.73 -2.22 17.35
C ASN A 68 -3.59 -0.82 17.97
N LYS A 69 -2.80 0.07 17.34
CA LYS A 69 -2.54 1.43 17.85
C LYS A 69 -3.78 2.31 17.82
N LEU A 70 -4.60 2.19 16.79
CA LEU A 70 -5.83 2.97 16.63
C LEU A 70 -7.06 2.29 17.25
N ASN A 71 -6.91 1.08 17.78
CA ASN A 71 -8.00 0.26 18.30
C ASN A 71 -9.19 0.18 17.32
N LYS A 72 -8.86 -0.07 16.05
CA LYS A 72 -9.85 -0.15 14.96
C LYS A 72 -9.94 -1.56 14.40
N ARG A 73 -11.10 -1.85 13.81
CA ARG A 73 -11.28 -3.10 13.06
C ARG A 73 -10.31 -3.14 11.90
N GLY A 74 -9.43 -4.14 11.85
CA GLY A 74 -8.66 -4.45 10.67
C GLY A 74 -9.55 -5.15 9.63
N ARG A 75 -9.60 -4.64 8.41
CA ARG A 75 -10.32 -5.25 7.29
C ARG A 75 -9.41 -6.14 6.45
N GLY A 76 -8.13 -6.13 6.74
CA GLY A 76 -7.14 -7.04 6.18
C GLY A 76 -6.13 -6.35 5.27
N VAL A 77 -5.24 -7.18 4.77
CA VAL A 77 -4.29 -6.81 3.71
C VAL A 77 -4.89 -7.29 2.39
N LEU A 78 -5.00 -6.39 1.46
CA LEU A 78 -5.60 -6.58 0.15
C LEU A 78 -4.60 -6.20 -0.95
N GLN A 79 -4.90 -6.61 -2.16
CA GLN A 79 -4.11 -6.22 -3.33
C GLN A 79 -5.02 -5.75 -4.45
N ALA A 80 -4.52 -4.82 -5.27
CA ALA A 80 -5.20 -4.36 -6.47
C ALA A 80 -4.23 -3.53 -7.35
N PRO A 81 -4.60 -3.21 -8.60
CA PRO A 81 -3.75 -2.48 -9.53
C PRO A 81 -3.79 -0.96 -9.26
N PHE A 82 -3.18 -0.51 -8.16
CA PHE A 82 -3.05 0.90 -7.82
C PHE A 82 -1.92 1.57 -8.61
N VAL A 83 -2.27 2.51 -9.48
CA VAL A 83 -1.29 3.23 -10.32
C VAL A 83 -0.30 4.03 -9.48
N VAL A 84 -0.73 4.60 -8.35
CA VAL A 84 0.12 5.35 -7.42
C VAL A 84 1.29 4.53 -6.84
N LEU A 85 1.18 3.20 -6.86
CA LEU A 85 2.22 2.30 -6.36
C LEU A 85 3.12 1.73 -7.48
N LEU A 86 2.80 2.02 -8.75
CA LEU A 86 3.40 1.35 -9.89
C LEU A 86 4.89 1.64 -10.06
N GLU A 87 5.29 2.90 -9.90
CA GLU A 87 6.67 3.35 -10.12
C GLU A 87 7.57 3.22 -8.88
N ALA A 88 7.04 2.60 -7.80
CA ALA A 88 7.82 2.44 -6.59
C ALA A 88 8.90 1.36 -6.76
N GLU A 89 10.16 1.77 -6.79
CA GLU A 89 11.31 0.86 -6.82
C GLU A 89 11.63 0.22 -5.47
N MET A 90 10.86 0.55 -4.46
CA MET A 90 10.98 0.07 -3.08
C MET A 90 9.65 -0.53 -2.59
N PRO A 91 9.63 -1.26 -1.47
CA PRO A 91 8.38 -1.72 -0.89
C PRO A 91 7.42 -0.56 -0.65
N ALA A 92 6.22 -0.66 -1.20
CA ALA A 92 5.22 0.41 -1.16
C ALA A 92 3.83 -0.16 -0.82
N VAL A 93 3.07 0.63 -0.05
CA VAL A 93 1.71 0.28 0.38
C VAL A 93 0.82 1.51 0.33
N LEU A 94 -0.47 1.29 0.10
CA LEU A 94 -1.52 2.27 0.26
C LEU A 94 -2.35 1.89 1.50
N VAL A 95 -2.58 2.85 2.38
CA VAL A 95 -3.28 2.62 3.65
C VAL A 95 -4.56 3.44 3.70
N GLU A 96 -5.69 2.76 3.78
CA GLU A 96 -7.00 3.33 4.09
C GLU A 96 -7.17 3.39 5.61
N VAL A 97 -7.03 4.58 6.17
CA VAL A 97 -7.12 4.78 7.63
C VAL A 97 -8.54 4.89 8.16
N GLY A 98 -9.53 4.87 7.27
CA GLY A 98 -10.96 4.91 7.54
C GLY A 98 -11.73 5.37 6.32
N PHE A 99 -13.06 5.37 6.40
CA PHE A 99 -13.96 5.63 5.27
C PHE A 99 -14.83 6.85 5.54
N LEU A 100 -14.69 7.90 4.73
CA LEU A 100 -15.48 9.13 4.85
C LEU A 100 -16.98 8.92 4.62
N SER A 101 -17.35 7.85 3.90
CA SER A 101 -18.74 7.42 3.74
C SER A 101 -19.37 6.89 5.05
N ASN A 102 -18.57 6.54 6.03
CA ASN A 102 -19.04 6.19 7.36
C ASN A 102 -19.06 7.45 8.24
N ARG A 103 -20.26 7.90 8.66
CA ARG A 103 -20.45 9.15 9.40
C ARG A 103 -19.58 9.23 10.68
N LYS A 104 -19.45 8.11 11.41
CA LYS A 104 -18.65 8.06 12.64
C LYS A 104 -17.16 8.21 12.33
N GLU A 105 -16.63 7.47 11.36
CA GLU A 105 -15.21 7.57 10.96
C GLU A 105 -14.90 8.94 10.36
N CYS A 106 -15.80 9.49 9.56
CA CYS A 106 -15.65 10.83 9.02
C CYS A 106 -15.49 11.87 10.14
N SER A 107 -16.32 11.82 11.18
CA SER A 107 -16.21 12.71 12.35
C SER A 107 -14.89 12.49 13.11
N GLU A 108 -14.49 11.24 13.35
CA GLU A 108 -13.24 10.91 14.03
C GLU A 108 -12.01 11.39 13.24
N ILE A 109 -11.98 11.18 11.91
CA ILE A 109 -10.86 11.60 11.05
C ILE A 109 -10.72 13.13 11.00
N ALA A 110 -11.83 13.88 11.14
CA ALA A 110 -11.82 15.34 11.22
C ALA A 110 -11.16 15.87 12.51
N GLU A 111 -11.09 15.05 13.56
CA GLU A 111 -10.53 15.46 14.85
C GLU A 111 -8.99 15.49 14.82
N ARG A 112 -8.39 16.62 15.16
CA ARG A 112 -6.91 16.78 15.19
C ARG A 112 -6.22 15.78 16.11
N SER A 113 -6.84 15.44 17.23
CA SER A 113 -6.34 14.43 18.17
C SER A 113 -6.21 13.06 17.52
N TYR A 114 -7.21 12.66 16.72
CA TYR A 114 -7.21 11.38 16.02
C TYR A 114 -6.24 11.38 14.83
N GLN A 115 -6.13 12.51 14.09
CA GLN A 115 -5.12 12.67 13.03
C GLN A 115 -3.70 12.49 13.59
N LYS A 116 -3.42 13.03 14.78
CA LYS A 116 -2.14 12.84 15.47
C LYS A 116 -1.90 11.37 15.83
N GLN A 117 -2.93 10.66 16.28
CA GLN A 117 -2.82 9.21 16.57
C GLN A 117 -2.53 8.41 15.30
N ILE A 118 -3.19 8.73 14.18
CA ILE A 118 -2.91 8.13 12.87
C ILE A 118 -1.45 8.35 12.48
N ALA A 119 -0.98 9.59 12.55
CA ALA A 119 0.40 9.93 12.20
C ALA A 119 1.43 9.18 13.07
N GLN A 120 1.17 9.08 14.38
CA GLN A 120 2.02 8.34 15.31
C GLN A 120 2.02 6.83 15.02
N ALA A 121 0.86 6.26 14.67
CA ALA A 121 0.74 4.85 14.31
C ALA A 121 1.49 4.53 13.01
N LEU A 122 1.35 5.39 11.99
CA LEU A 122 2.10 5.28 10.73
C LEU A 122 3.61 5.40 10.95
N SER A 123 4.03 6.39 11.73
CA SER A 123 5.45 6.57 12.10
C SER A 123 6.00 5.34 12.81
N THR A 124 5.25 4.77 13.75
CA THR A 124 5.64 3.54 14.45
C THR A 124 5.79 2.38 13.47
N ALA A 125 4.86 2.22 12.53
CA ALA A 125 4.91 1.17 11.53
C ALA A 125 6.15 1.30 10.62
N ILE A 126 6.47 2.52 10.17
CA ILE A 126 7.66 2.78 9.36
C ILE A 126 8.93 2.45 10.15
N LEU A 127 9.10 3.05 11.32
CA LEU A 127 10.32 2.94 12.12
C LEU A 127 10.60 1.49 12.55
N SER A 128 9.57 0.73 12.90
CA SER A 128 9.71 -0.66 13.30
C SER A 128 9.97 -1.62 12.12
N TYR A 129 9.64 -1.24 10.89
CA TYR A 129 9.95 -2.02 9.68
C TYR A 129 11.38 -1.78 9.16
N LEU A 130 11.96 -0.61 9.39
CA LEU A 130 13.27 -0.24 8.85
C LEU A 130 14.40 -1.26 9.12
N PRO A 131 14.54 -1.88 10.29
CA PRO A 131 15.57 -2.88 10.52
C PRO A 131 15.46 -4.10 9.60
N GLN A 132 14.23 -4.59 9.39
CA GLN A 132 13.95 -5.70 8.48
C GLN A 132 14.26 -5.31 7.02
N PHE A 133 13.85 -4.13 6.60
CA PHE A 133 14.15 -3.60 5.28
C PHE A 133 15.65 -3.52 5.02
N LYS A 134 16.42 -2.93 5.95
CA LYS A 134 17.90 -2.87 5.87
C LYS A 134 18.54 -4.25 5.78
N LYS A 135 18.02 -5.23 6.52
CA LYS A 135 18.50 -6.63 6.46
C LYS A 135 18.24 -7.25 5.09
N ASN A 136 17.06 -7.00 4.51
CA ASN A 136 16.69 -7.49 3.19
C ASN A 136 17.55 -6.86 2.09
N LEU A 137 17.82 -5.56 2.16
CA LEU A 137 18.74 -4.86 1.23
C LEU A 137 20.15 -5.43 1.28
N LYS A 138 20.69 -5.70 2.48
CA LYS A 138 22.02 -6.31 2.61
C LYS A 138 22.08 -7.69 1.96
N LYS A 139 21.04 -8.51 2.14
CA LYS A 139 20.93 -9.82 1.50
C LYS A 139 20.84 -9.72 -0.03
N ALA A 140 20.10 -8.74 -0.56
CA ALA A 140 19.99 -8.51 -1.98
C ALA A 140 21.33 -8.09 -2.60
N LYS A 141 22.07 -7.16 -1.96
CA LYS A 141 23.41 -6.73 -2.40
C LYS A 141 24.46 -7.85 -2.37
N LEU A 142 24.32 -8.82 -1.46
CA LEU A 142 25.21 -10.00 -1.39
C LEU A 142 24.94 -11.04 -2.51
N ARG A 143 23.74 -10.97 -3.13
CA ARG A 143 23.35 -11.87 -4.23
C ARG A 143 23.71 -11.33 -5.62
N TRP A 144 24.06 -10.05 -5.73
CA TRP A 144 24.43 -9.43 -7.01
C TRP A 144 25.93 -9.46 -7.18
N PRO A 145 26.48 -10.05 -8.27
CA PRO A 145 27.90 -9.97 -8.55
C PRO A 145 28.30 -8.49 -8.70
N ARG A 146 29.37 -8.10 -8.04
CA ARG A 146 30.01 -6.81 -8.34
C ARG A 146 30.75 -7.01 -9.65
N GLU A 147 30.30 -6.35 -10.70
CA GLU A 147 31.16 -6.12 -11.86
C GLU A 147 32.31 -5.19 -11.48
#